data_c3f1a3e314adba8e0d845962b9fcda32
#
_entry.id   c3f1a3e314adba8e0d845962b9fcda32
#
_cell.length_a   1.000
_cell.length_b   1.000
_cell.length_c   1.000
_cell.angle_alpha   90.00
_cell.angle_beta   90.00
_cell.angle_gamma   90.00
#
_symmetry.space_group_name_H-M   'P 1'
#
loop_
_entity.id
_entity.type
_entity.pdbx_description
1 polymer ?
#
loop_
_entity_poly.entity_id
_entity_poly.type
_entity_poly.pdbx_seq_one_letter_code
_entity_poly.pdbx_strand_id
1 'polypeptide(L)'
;MIATYHEARVRALERALSEDPTLLVLGGSLSLPFNPDDGLAARHPERILVPPISEFATAATAIGASIAGLRTLVPFSTSSFLFYGFAPVVNEAANVRYLSGGAANAPVTFHMMCGSRRGGGAQHEHTSQAMFQNVPGLRVIAPGTPASVDGALDRALTGEDPTVLIDHILLAPYEGELGQEPCDVCAPTLLREGPDAMLVSYSLMLQRCLEAAQALSADGIEVAVLEVATLAPLAVDELLDATARHERLVFVDESRAAGSPASHMLARVAEARPGTRCRLLCTLDAPAPFATHLLDELVPTSARIAAETRALITR
;
A
#
# COMPACT_ATOMS: atom_id res chain seq x y z
N MET A 1 4.03 -13.06 -17.37
CA MET A 1 2.83 -13.92 -17.29
C MET A 1 1.68 -13.08 -16.74
N ILE A 2 0.43 -13.49 -16.97
CA ILE A 2 -0.71 -12.89 -16.28
C ILE A 2 -0.93 -13.66 -14.98
N ALA A 3 -1.15 -12.92 -13.90
CA ALA A 3 -1.44 -13.45 -12.58
C ALA A 3 -2.44 -12.54 -11.84
N THR A 4 -3.19 -13.08 -10.90
CA THR A 4 -3.97 -12.28 -9.97
C THR A 4 -3.04 -11.63 -8.93
N TYR A 5 -3.50 -10.56 -8.32
CA TYR A 5 -2.77 -9.91 -7.22
C TYR A 5 -2.48 -10.90 -6.07
N HIS A 6 -3.45 -11.78 -5.76
CA HIS A 6 -3.26 -12.82 -4.75
C HIS A 6 -2.16 -13.82 -5.12
N GLU A 7 -2.17 -14.33 -6.36
CA GLU A 7 -1.14 -15.27 -6.85
C GLU A 7 0.27 -14.62 -6.84
N ALA A 8 0.37 -13.36 -7.26
CA ALA A 8 1.63 -12.62 -7.23
C ALA A 8 2.17 -12.51 -5.80
N ARG A 9 1.29 -12.19 -4.83
CA ARG A 9 1.65 -12.11 -3.41
C ARG A 9 2.12 -13.45 -2.84
N VAL A 10 1.41 -14.55 -3.12
CA VAL A 10 1.79 -15.90 -2.68
C VAL A 10 3.13 -16.31 -3.27
N ARG A 11 3.34 -16.06 -4.58
CA ARG A 11 4.60 -16.32 -5.26
C ARG A 11 5.77 -15.57 -4.64
N ALA A 12 5.61 -14.29 -4.33
CA ALA A 12 6.65 -13.48 -3.71
C ALA A 12 7.04 -14.02 -2.33
N LEU A 13 6.05 -14.41 -1.52
CA LEU A 13 6.31 -14.97 -0.20
C LEU A 13 6.96 -16.35 -0.26
N GLU A 14 6.52 -17.22 -1.18
CA GLU A 14 7.15 -18.53 -1.40
C GLU A 14 8.61 -18.37 -1.83
N ARG A 15 8.89 -17.44 -2.74
CA ARG A 15 10.27 -17.11 -3.15
C ARG A 15 11.11 -16.68 -1.96
N ALA A 16 10.62 -15.71 -1.17
CA ALA A 16 11.36 -15.22 -0.01
C ALA A 16 11.63 -16.29 1.04
N LEU A 17 10.64 -17.15 1.33
CA LEU A 17 10.80 -18.28 2.26
C LEU A 17 11.77 -19.34 1.72
N SER A 18 11.87 -19.51 0.41
CA SER A 18 12.78 -20.48 -0.21
C SER A 18 14.22 -19.97 -0.26
N GLU A 19 14.41 -18.69 -0.48
CA GLU A 19 15.72 -18.05 -0.67
C GLU A 19 16.38 -17.61 0.65
N ASP A 20 15.57 -17.16 1.64
CA ASP A 20 16.10 -16.70 2.92
C ASP A 20 15.71 -17.66 4.08
N PRO A 21 16.67 -18.47 4.57
CA PRO A 21 16.43 -19.36 5.70
C PRO A 21 16.20 -18.63 7.03
N THR A 22 16.52 -17.34 7.12
CA THR A 22 16.32 -16.52 8.33
C THR A 22 14.94 -15.91 8.41
N LEU A 23 14.14 -15.95 7.33
CA LEU A 23 12.79 -15.38 7.30
C LEU A 23 11.84 -16.19 8.18
N LEU A 24 11.25 -15.53 9.17
CA LEU A 24 10.26 -16.05 10.09
C LEU A 24 8.94 -15.27 9.95
N VAL A 25 7.83 -15.98 9.76
CA VAL A 25 6.49 -15.41 9.73
C VAL A 25 5.82 -15.64 11.09
N LEU A 26 5.44 -14.57 11.78
CA LEU A 26 4.77 -14.62 13.07
C LEU A 26 3.31 -14.21 12.93
N GLY A 27 2.42 -15.18 12.73
CA GLY A 27 1.01 -15.03 12.44
C GLY A 27 0.59 -15.87 11.24
N GLY A 28 -0.66 -15.83 10.83
CA GLY A 28 -1.03 -16.47 9.58
C GLY A 28 -2.40 -17.13 9.50
N SER A 29 -2.86 -17.89 10.48
CA SER A 29 -4.08 -18.69 10.32
C SER A 29 -5.38 -17.88 10.27
N LEU A 30 -5.36 -16.61 10.69
CA LEU A 30 -6.53 -15.72 10.72
C LEU A 30 -6.35 -14.49 9.84
N SER A 31 -5.19 -14.31 9.24
CA SER A 31 -4.92 -13.17 8.39
C SER A 31 -5.15 -13.54 6.95
N LEU A 32 -6.17 -12.99 6.38
CA LEU A 32 -6.60 -13.16 4.99
C LEU A 32 -5.52 -12.98 3.90
N PRO A 33 -4.35 -12.32 4.13
CA PRO A 33 -3.28 -12.37 3.15
C PRO A 33 -2.75 -13.77 2.90
N PHE A 34 -2.85 -14.63 3.91
CA PHE A 34 -2.37 -16.01 3.87
C PHE A 34 -3.57 -16.93 3.95
N ASN A 35 -4.17 -17.22 2.80
CA ASN A 35 -5.20 -18.23 2.77
C ASN A 35 -4.58 -19.58 3.21
N PRO A 36 -5.15 -20.26 4.22
CA PRO A 36 -4.67 -21.60 4.60
C PRO A 36 -4.60 -22.57 3.44
N ASP A 37 -5.46 -22.36 2.41
CA ASP A 37 -5.52 -23.19 1.22
C ASP A 37 -4.33 -23.04 0.27
N ASP A 38 -3.50 -21.98 0.42
CA ASP A 38 -2.28 -21.80 -0.38
C ASP A 38 -1.17 -22.80 -0.01
N GLY A 39 -1.33 -23.50 1.08
CA GLY A 39 -0.41 -24.52 1.54
C GLY A 39 0.96 -24.02 2.01
N LEU A 40 1.19 -22.72 2.10
CA LEU A 40 2.45 -22.12 2.56
C LEU A 40 2.87 -22.62 3.95
N ALA A 41 1.94 -22.60 4.90
CA ALA A 41 2.20 -23.07 6.26
C ALA A 41 2.56 -24.56 6.31
N ALA A 42 1.97 -25.37 5.45
CA ALA A 42 2.28 -26.79 5.34
C ALA A 42 3.67 -27.05 4.74
N ARG A 43 4.12 -26.20 3.80
CA ARG A 43 5.45 -26.29 3.19
C ARG A 43 6.55 -25.73 4.09
N HIS A 44 6.24 -24.77 4.97
CA HIS A 44 7.20 -24.09 5.84
C HIS A 44 6.79 -24.12 7.32
N PRO A 45 6.49 -25.30 7.93
CA PRO A 45 5.87 -25.41 9.25
C PRO A 45 6.76 -24.88 10.39
N GLU A 46 8.07 -24.89 10.23
CA GLU A 46 9.01 -24.40 11.25
C GLU A 46 9.23 -22.88 11.17
N ARG A 47 8.76 -22.24 10.11
CA ARG A 47 9.00 -20.81 9.85
C ARG A 47 7.74 -19.97 9.79
N ILE A 48 6.57 -20.60 9.72
CA ILE A 48 5.28 -19.92 9.82
C ILE A 48 4.66 -20.31 11.16
N LEU A 49 4.83 -19.45 12.15
CA LEU A 49 4.40 -19.68 13.52
C LEU A 49 3.14 -18.88 13.84
N VAL A 50 2.19 -19.51 14.49
CA VAL A 50 0.93 -18.88 14.90
C VAL A 50 0.93 -18.66 16.41
N PRO A 51 1.35 -17.49 16.90
CA PRO A 51 1.33 -17.20 18.34
C PRO A 51 -0.12 -16.97 18.82
N PRO A 52 -0.37 -16.98 20.13
CA PRO A 52 -1.60 -16.46 20.70
C PRO A 52 -1.87 -15.02 20.26
N ILE A 53 -3.13 -14.64 20.13
CA ILE A 53 -3.53 -13.30 19.67
C ILE A 53 -3.06 -12.24 20.68
N SER A 54 -2.07 -11.47 20.28
CA SER A 54 -1.57 -10.29 20.98
C SER A 54 -0.70 -9.49 20.02
N GLU A 55 -1.26 -8.48 19.40
CA GLU A 55 -0.59 -7.66 18.37
C GLU A 55 0.66 -6.99 18.94
N PHE A 56 0.55 -6.47 20.17
CA PHE A 56 1.70 -5.85 20.86
C PHE A 56 2.83 -6.86 21.08
N ALA A 57 2.52 -8.02 21.67
CA ALA A 57 3.54 -9.03 21.96
C ALA A 57 4.14 -9.62 20.69
N THR A 58 3.33 -9.86 19.66
CA THR A 58 3.79 -10.38 18.37
C THR A 58 4.72 -9.39 17.67
N ALA A 59 4.34 -8.10 17.62
CA ALA A 59 5.18 -7.04 17.05
C ALA A 59 6.52 -6.93 17.81
N ALA A 60 6.47 -6.87 19.14
CA ALA A 60 7.69 -6.76 19.98
C ALA A 60 8.61 -7.98 19.83
N THR A 61 8.03 -9.18 19.76
CA THR A 61 8.80 -10.43 19.53
C THR A 61 9.48 -10.42 18.17
N ALA A 62 8.76 -10.00 17.11
CA ALA A 62 9.31 -9.90 15.77
C ALA A 62 10.48 -8.91 15.70
N ILE A 63 10.36 -7.75 16.35
CA ILE A 63 11.43 -6.76 16.43
C ILE A 63 12.66 -7.34 17.14
N GLY A 64 12.46 -7.98 18.30
CA GLY A 64 13.55 -8.62 19.04
C GLY A 64 14.24 -9.72 18.23
N ALA A 65 13.48 -10.55 17.53
CA ALA A 65 14.00 -11.58 16.63
C ALA A 65 14.79 -10.97 15.46
N SER A 66 14.31 -9.85 14.90
CA SER A 66 15.01 -9.14 13.84
C SER A 66 16.33 -8.52 14.31
N ILE A 67 16.37 -7.93 15.48
CA ILE A 67 17.61 -7.42 16.10
C ILE A 67 18.61 -8.56 16.37
N ALA A 68 18.10 -9.78 16.66
CA ALA A 68 18.91 -10.97 16.86
C ALA A 68 19.40 -11.65 15.55
N GLY A 69 19.11 -11.06 14.40
CA GLY A 69 19.63 -11.52 13.08
C GLY A 69 18.66 -12.32 12.24
N LEU A 70 17.38 -12.42 12.61
CA LEU A 70 16.35 -12.98 11.75
C LEU A 70 15.71 -11.88 10.88
N ARG A 71 15.08 -12.27 9.76
CA ARG A 71 14.09 -11.44 9.09
C ARG A 71 12.71 -11.84 9.56
N THR A 72 11.81 -10.89 9.76
CA THR A 72 10.48 -11.22 10.27
C THR A 72 9.38 -10.58 9.45
N LEU A 73 8.30 -11.33 9.24
CA LEU A 73 7.06 -10.86 8.68
C LEU A 73 5.93 -11.08 9.68
N VAL A 74 5.19 -10.02 10.02
CA VAL A 74 4.06 -10.06 10.95
C VAL A 74 2.79 -9.66 10.22
N PRO A 75 1.91 -10.61 9.86
CA PRO A 75 0.62 -10.29 9.26
C PRO A 75 -0.41 -9.94 10.34
N PHE A 76 -0.89 -8.70 10.28
CA PHE A 76 -2.03 -8.21 11.08
C PHE A 76 -3.26 -8.13 10.21
N SER A 77 -4.16 -9.02 10.24
CA SER A 77 -5.35 -9.11 9.40
C SER A 77 -5.90 -7.74 8.88
N THR A 78 -6.24 -6.82 9.76
CA THR A 78 -6.67 -5.45 9.39
C THR A 78 -5.79 -4.41 10.08
N SER A 79 -5.73 -3.20 9.51
CA SER A 79 -4.97 -2.09 10.06
C SER A 79 -5.39 -1.69 11.48
N SER A 80 -6.68 -1.87 11.81
CA SER A 80 -7.20 -1.61 13.15
C SER A 80 -6.60 -2.53 14.22
N PHE A 81 -6.20 -3.74 13.87
CA PHE A 81 -5.52 -4.62 14.83
C PHE A 81 -4.09 -4.19 15.08
N LEU A 82 -3.41 -3.63 14.08
CA LEU A 82 -2.08 -3.07 14.30
C LEU A 82 -2.10 -1.86 15.27
N PHE A 83 -3.24 -1.21 15.49
CA PHE A 83 -3.32 -0.16 16.50
C PHE A 83 -3.00 -0.67 17.91
N TYR A 84 -3.26 -1.94 18.21
CA TYR A 84 -2.79 -2.57 19.47
C TYR A 84 -1.29 -2.87 19.47
N GLY A 85 -0.65 -2.97 18.30
CA GLY A 85 0.79 -3.10 18.11
C GLY A 85 1.49 -1.80 17.71
N PHE A 86 0.81 -0.64 17.79
CA PHE A 86 1.33 0.64 17.27
C PHE A 86 2.63 1.07 17.96
N ALA A 87 2.67 1.00 19.30
CA ALA A 87 3.83 1.45 20.06
C ALA A 87 5.13 0.72 19.70
N PRO A 88 5.22 -0.63 19.66
CA PRO A 88 6.44 -1.30 19.21
C PRO A 88 6.83 -0.95 17.76
N VAL A 89 5.88 -0.70 16.87
CA VAL A 89 6.19 -0.32 15.48
C VAL A 89 6.84 1.07 15.42
N VAL A 90 6.22 2.08 16.05
CA VAL A 90 6.64 3.48 15.90
C VAL A 90 7.74 3.91 16.87
N ASN A 91 7.80 3.31 18.07
CA ASN A 91 8.82 3.66 19.06
C ASN A 91 10.05 2.76 19.02
N GLU A 92 9.86 1.46 18.74
CA GLU A 92 10.97 0.51 18.77
C GLU A 92 11.53 0.26 17.36
N ALA A 93 10.75 -0.35 16.45
CA ALA A 93 11.24 -0.70 15.12
C ALA A 93 11.77 0.51 14.35
N ALA A 94 11.00 1.59 14.30
CA ALA A 94 11.38 2.81 13.57
C ALA A 94 12.66 3.46 14.07
N ASN A 95 12.98 3.34 15.36
CA ASN A 95 14.06 4.08 16.00
C ASN A 95 15.33 3.23 16.28
N VAL A 96 15.26 1.91 16.19
CA VAL A 96 16.38 1.00 16.53
C VAL A 96 17.69 1.41 15.85
N ARG A 97 17.68 1.63 14.56
CA ARG A 97 18.89 2.01 13.81
C ARG A 97 19.45 3.34 14.30
N TYR A 98 18.59 4.33 14.48
CA TYR A 98 19.02 5.67 14.93
C TYR A 98 19.57 5.64 16.37
N LEU A 99 18.85 5.01 17.30
CA LEU A 99 19.23 4.95 18.71
C LEU A 99 20.51 4.14 18.95
N SER A 100 20.74 3.11 18.12
CA SER A 100 21.96 2.29 18.20
C SER A 100 23.16 2.89 17.46
N GLY A 101 23.01 4.07 16.81
CA GLY A 101 24.06 4.63 15.96
C GLY A 101 24.39 3.75 14.76
N GLY A 102 23.45 2.95 14.27
CA GLY A 102 23.63 2.01 13.16
C GLY A 102 24.18 0.63 13.57
N ALA A 103 24.37 0.37 14.86
CA ALA A 103 24.88 -0.91 15.34
C ALA A 103 23.83 -2.04 15.26
N ALA A 104 22.54 -1.72 15.21
CA ALA A 104 21.44 -2.66 15.09
C ALA A 104 20.43 -2.18 14.05
N ASN A 105 19.82 -3.15 13.34
CA ASN A 105 18.71 -2.97 12.42
C ASN A 105 17.52 -3.79 12.90
N ALA A 106 16.32 -3.45 12.43
CA ALA A 106 15.13 -4.25 12.62
C ALA A 106 14.48 -4.56 11.26
N PRO A 107 14.97 -5.53 10.48
CA PRO A 107 14.39 -5.94 9.22
C PRO A 107 13.08 -6.72 9.45
N VAL A 108 12.07 -5.98 9.89
CA VAL A 108 10.72 -6.49 10.18
C VAL A 108 9.71 -5.89 9.21
N THR A 109 8.88 -6.74 8.63
CA THR A 109 7.75 -6.34 7.79
C THR A 109 6.45 -6.50 8.58
N PHE A 110 5.75 -5.41 8.81
CA PHE A 110 4.41 -5.39 9.37
C PHE A 110 3.41 -5.32 8.22
N HIS A 111 2.74 -6.44 7.94
CA HIS A 111 1.77 -6.53 6.86
C HIS A 111 0.36 -6.41 7.38
N MET A 112 -0.46 -5.58 6.74
CA MET A 112 -1.86 -5.41 7.09
C MET A 112 -2.71 -5.11 5.87
N MET A 113 -4.01 -5.41 5.96
CA MET A 113 -5.00 -4.93 5.00
C MET A 113 -5.72 -3.72 5.55
N CYS A 114 -5.96 -2.72 4.72
CA CYS A 114 -6.73 -1.54 5.08
C CYS A 114 -7.82 -1.24 4.04
N GLY A 115 -8.58 -0.20 4.29
CA GLY A 115 -9.63 0.29 3.40
C GLY A 115 -10.96 -0.47 3.50
N SER A 116 -11.84 -0.13 2.60
CA SER A 116 -13.22 -0.63 2.56
C SER A 116 -13.28 -2.10 2.16
N ARG A 117 -13.82 -2.95 3.06
CA ARG A 117 -13.99 -4.39 2.86
C ARG A 117 -15.43 -4.78 2.51
N ARG A 118 -16.33 -3.79 2.45
CA ARG A 118 -17.77 -3.96 2.24
C ARG A 118 -18.46 -4.80 3.33
N GLY A 119 -18.64 -4.18 4.50
CA GLY A 119 -19.37 -4.75 5.63
C GLY A 119 -18.55 -4.89 6.92
N GLY A 120 -17.30 -4.42 6.95
CA GLY A 120 -16.46 -4.42 8.14
C GLY A 120 -16.81 -3.30 9.14
N GLY A 121 -17.44 -2.23 8.68
CA GLY A 121 -17.83 -1.08 9.49
C GLY A 121 -16.64 -0.30 10.03
N ALA A 122 -16.91 0.66 10.91
CA ALA A 122 -15.94 1.64 11.37
C ALA A 122 -14.67 1.06 12.01
N GLN A 123 -14.77 -0.12 12.64
CA GLN A 123 -13.64 -0.74 13.34
C GLN A 123 -12.70 -1.54 12.43
N HIS A 124 -13.16 -2.00 11.25
CA HIS A 124 -12.37 -2.90 10.38
C HIS A 124 -12.07 -2.31 9.00
N GLU A 125 -12.49 -1.08 8.75
CA GLU A 125 -12.31 -0.40 7.45
C GLU A 125 -11.53 0.91 7.60
N HIS A 126 -10.48 0.88 8.40
CA HIS A 126 -9.56 2.00 8.55
C HIS A 126 -8.57 2.10 7.39
N THR A 127 -8.21 3.33 7.05
CA THR A 127 -7.07 3.67 6.21
C THR A 127 -5.98 4.26 7.11
N SER A 128 -4.90 3.53 7.34
CA SER A 128 -3.87 3.88 8.34
C SER A 128 -2.58 4.39 7.74
N GLN A 129 -2.48 4.51 6.41
CA GLN A 129 -1.28 4.92 5.68
C GLN A 129 -0.67 6.21 6.23
N ALA A 130 -1.51 7.23 6.44
CA ALA A 130 -1.11 8.54 6.93
C ALA A 130 -0.42 8.49 8.31
N MET A 131 -0.85 7.57 9.17
CA MET A 131 -0.29 7.43 10.52
C MET A 131 1.14 6.93 10.50
N PHE A 132 1.43 5.95 9.63
CA PHE A 132 2.77 5.38 9.50
C PHE A 132 3.69 6.21 8.60
N GLN A 133 3.14 6.86 7.56
CA GLN A 133 3.89 7.76 6.70
C GLN A 133 4.57 8.90 7.47
N ASN A 134 3.98 9.34 8.58
CA ASN A 134 4.52 10.43 9.42
C ASN A 134 5.56 9.94 10.45
N VAL A 135 6.01 8.69 10.38
CA VAL A 135 6.99 8.12 11.32
C VAL A 135 8.34 7.95 10.62
N PRO A 136 9.35 8.80 10.93
CA PRO A 136 10.70 8.63 10.39
C PRO A 136 11.27 7.25 10.78
N GLY A 137 12.01 6.65 9.85
CA GLY A 137 12.60 5.31 10.06
C GLY A 137 11.71 4.15 9.60
N LEU A 138 10.43 4.39 9.29
CA LEU A 138 9.57 3.40 8.64
C LEU A 138 9.55 3.57 7.12
N ARG A 139 9.54 2.46 6.41
CA ARG A 139 9.08 2.39 5.04
C ARG A 139 7.60 2.07 5.01
N VAL A 140 6.82 2.74 4.16
CA VAL A 140 5.39 2.48 3.98
C VAL A 140 5.13 2.21 2.51
N ILE A 141 4.63 1.02 2.19
CA ILE A 141 4.35 0.59 0.81
C ILE A 141 2.89 0.15 0.73
N ALA A 142 2.18 0.61 -0.32
CA ALA A 142 0.78 0.27 -0.58
C ALA A 142 0.57 -0.03 -2.07
N PRO A 143 0.93 -1.25 -2.53
CA PRO A 143 0.87 -1.64 -3.94
C PRO A 143 -0.56 -1.78 -4.45
N GLY A 144 -0.76 -1.55 -5.76
CA GLY A 144 -2.07 -1.61 -6.40
C GLY A 144 -2.17 -2.57 -7.58
N THR A 145 -1.07 -3.24 -7.98
CA THR A 145 -1.03 -4.18 -9.11
C THR A 145 -0.35 -5.51 -8.73
N PRO A 146 -0.53 -6.59 -9.50
CA PRO A 146 0.23 -7.84 -9.30
C PRO A 146 1.75 -7.64 -9.36
N ALA A 147 2.26 -6.81 -10.27
CA ALA A 147 3.68 -6.51 -10.34
C ALA A 147 4.16 -5.73 -9.11
N SER A 148 3.40 -4.70 -8.68
CA SER A 148 3.82 -3.89 -7.56
C SER A 148 3.72 -4.62 -6.21
N VAL A 149 2.83 -5.59 -6.02
CA VAL A 149 2.81 -6.39 -4.78
C VAL A 149 3.98 -7.38 -4.71
N ASP A 150 4.39 -7.96 -5.84
CA ASP A 150 5.60 -8.80 -5.90
C ASP A 150 6.84 -7.98 -5.56
N GLY A 151 7.00 -6.80 -6.18
CA GLY A 151 8.09 -5.88 -5.88
C GLY A 151 8.07 -5.32 -4.45
N ALA A 152 6.87 -5.04 -3.91
CA ALA A 152 6.70 -4.54 -2.55
C ALA A 152 7.12 -5.57 -1.50
N LEU A 153 6.73 -6.83 -1.68
CA LEU A 153 7.16 -7.92 -0.80
C LEU A 153 8.66 -8.17 -0.92
N ASP A 154 9.20 -8.20 -2.13
CA ASP A 154 10.64 -8.31 -2.34
C ASP A 154 11.38 -7.20 -1.59
N ARG A 155 10.99 -5.95 -1.81
CA ARG A 155 11.61 -4.79 -1.16
C ARG A 155 11.48 -4.83 0.37
N ALA A 156 10.34 -5.26 0.89
CA ALA A 156 10.09 -5.36 2.32
C ALA A 156 10.90 -6.48 2.99
N LEU A 157 10.99 -7.63 2.32
CA LEU A 157 11.60 -8.84 2.89
C LEU A 157 13.13 -8.93 2.65
N THR A 158 13.68 -8.16 1.71
CA THR A 158 15.14 -8.07 1.49
C THR A 158 15.78 -6.82 2.11
N GLY A 159 14.97 -5.80 2.41
CA GLY A 159 15.43 -4.54 3.00
C GLY A 159 15.93 -4.67 4.43
N GLU A 160 16.70 -3.67 4.88
CA GLU A 160 17.26 -3.62 6.25
C GLU A 160 16.40 -2.74 7.20
N ASP A 161 15.48 -1.95 6.64
CA ASP A 161 14.64 -1.03 7.42
C ASP A 161 13.26 -1.63 7.69
N PRO A 162 12.65 -1.31 8.84
CA PRO A 162 11.31 -1.78 9.14
C PRO A 162 10.31 -1.24 8.12
N THR A 163 9.48 -2.14 7.61
CA THR A 163 8.50 -1.83 6.56
C THR A 163 7.08 -2.09 7.04
N VAL A 164 6.19 -1.13 6.81
CA VAL A 164 4.74 -1.29 6.92
C VAL A 164 4.20 -1.52 5.51
N LEU A 165 3.84 -2.76 5.21
CA LEU A 165 3.24 -3.15 3.92
C LEU A 165 1.73 -3.13 4.07
N ILE A 166 1.07 -2.26 3.32
CA ILE A 166 -0.37 -2.02 3.41
C ILE A 166 -1.04 -2.54 2.16
N ASP A 167 -1.79 -3.61 2.32
CA ASP A 167 -2.52 -4.30 1.27
C ASP A 167 -4.01 -3.90 1.28
N HIS A 168 -4.77 -4.31 0.26
CA HIS A 168 -6.21 -4.12 0.21
C HIS A 168 -6.91 -5.41 -0.23
N ILE A 169 -7.86 -5.88 0.57
CA ILE A 169 -8.50 -7.20 0.34
C ILE A 169 -9.20 -7.29 -1.01
N LEU A 170 -9.78 -6.19 -1.50
CA LEU A 170 -10.48 -6.15 -2.78
C LEU A 170 -9.54 -6.20 -3.99
N LEU A 171 -8.22 -6.10 -3.79
CA LEU A 171 -7.23 -6.28 -4.86
C LEU A 171 -7.01 -7.74 -5.24
N ALA A 172 -7.32 -8.69 -4.34
CA ALA A 172 -7.00 -10.11 -4.54
C ALA A 172 -7.37 -10.69 -5.93
N PRO A 173 -8.55 -10.38 -6.53
CA PRO A 173 -8.93 -10.91 -7.84
C PRO A 173 -8.43 -10.10 -9.04
N TYR A 174 -7.81 -8.93 -8.85
CA TYR A 174 -7.33 -8.14 -9.99
C TYR A 174 -6.17 -8.81 -10.70
N GLU A 175 -6.30 -8.97 -12.00
CA GLU A 175 -5.28 -9.56 -12.86
C GLU A 175 -4.37 -8.49 -13.46
N GLY A 176 -3.12 -8.87 -13.73
CA GLY A 176 -2.15 -8.02 -14.39
C GLY A 176 -0.90 -8.76 -14.81
N GLU A 177 -0.06 -8.07 -15.55
CA GLU A 177 1.24 -8.61 -15.95
C GLU A 177 2.16 -8.77 -14.74
N LEU A 178 2.83 -9.92 -14.67
CA LEU A 178 3.83 -10.23 -13.67
C LEU A 178 5.14 -10.59 -14.39
N GLY A 179 6.20 -9.85 -14.08
CA GLY A 179 7.55 -10.07 -14.59
C GLY A 179 8.18 -11.38 -14.08
N GLN A 180 9.34 -11.70 -14.59
CA GLN A 180 10.17 -12.76 -14.04
C GLN A 180 10.84 -12.31 -12.74
N GLU A 181 11.35 -11.09 -12.73
CA GLU A 181 11.96 -10.43 -11.58
C GLU A 181 10.98 -9.43 -10.93
N PRO A 182 11.11 -9.18 -9.62
CA PRO A 182 10.35 -8.14 -8.93
C PRO A 182 10.60 -6.75 -9.53
N CYS A 183 9.55 -5.94 -9.66
CA CYS A 183 9.71 -4.57 -10.12
C CYS A 183 10.18 -3.64 -8.99
N ASP A 184 10.85 -2.54 -9.37
CA ASP A 184 11.13 -1.47 -8.41
C ASP A 184 9.83 -0.73 -8.07
N VAL A 185 9.53 -0.67 -6.77
CA VAL A 185 8.37 0.05 -6.23
C VAL A 185 8.73 1.36 -5.53
N CYS A 186 10.01 1.70 -5.49
CA CYS A 186 10.47 2.93 -4.82
C CYS A 186 10.12 4.17 -5.62
N ALA A 187 10.21 4.10 -6.95
CA ALA A 187 9.81 5.16 -7.86
C ALA A 187 8.35 5.00 -8.34
N PRO A 188 7.67 6.11 -8.69
CA PRO A 188 6.36 6.06 -9.33
C PRO A 188 6.42 5.31 -10.68
N THR A 189 5.37 4.53 -10.98
CA THR A 189 5.27 3.75 -12.21
C THR A 189 4.12 4.24 -13.08
N LEU A 190 4.39 4.63 -14.32
CA LEU A 190 3.37 5.00 -15.29
C LEU A 190 2.72 3.74 -15.86
N LEU A 191 1.43 3.53 -15.60
CA LEU A 191 0.68 2.36 -16.05
C LEU A 191 -0.12 2.61 -17.33
N ARG A 192 -0.47 3.87 -17.58
CA ARG A 192 -1.23 4.28 -18.76
C ARG A 192 -0.76 5.65 -19.21
N GLU A 193 -0.55 5.81 -20.51
CA GLU A 193 -0.29 7.09 -21.17
C GLU A 193 -1.61 7.83 -21.46
N GLY A 194 -1.57 9.16 -21.52
CA GLY A 194 -2.69 10.01 -21.93
C GLY A 194 -2.37 11.49 -21.73
N PRO A 195 -2.63 12.37 -22.72
CA PRO A 195 -2.18 13.76 -22.69
C PRO A 195 -3.09 14.72 -21.91
N ASP A 196 -4.39 14.38 -21.69
CA ASP A 196 -5.39 15.35 -21.24
C ASP A 196 -5.30 15.69 -19.74
N ALA A 197 -4.97 14.69 -18.93
CA ALA A 197 -4.73 14.80 -17.49
C ALA A 197 -3.99 13.56 -16.99
N MET A 198 -3.54 13.59 -15.73
CA MET A 198 -2.98 12.42 -15.07
C MET A 198 -3.70 12.13 -13.74
N LEU A 199 -4.05 10.87 -13.53
CA LEU A 199 -4.55 10.33 -12.26
C LEU A 199 -3.37 9.76 -11.49
N VAL A 200 -3.18 10.19 -10.24
CA VAL A 200 -2.08 9.74 -9.37
C VAL A 200 -2.69 9.01 -8.17
N SER A 201 -2.31 7.77 -7.96
CA SER A 201 -2.92 6.95 -6.92
C SER A 201 -2.06 5.75 -6.50
N TYR A 202 -2.58 4.95 -5.59
CA TYR A 202 -1.98 3.72 -5.08
C TYR A 202 -3.06 2.74 -4.62
N SER A 203 -2.70 1.51 -4.32
CA SER A 203 -3.59 0.48 -3.75
C SER A 203 -4.89 0.34 -4.57
N LEU A 204 -6.06 0.09 -3.95
CA LEU A 204 -7.33 -0.10 -4.65
C LEU A 204 -7.74 1.11 -5.49
N MET A 205 -7.44 2.34 -5.05
CA MET A 205 -7.83 3.54 -5.80
C MET A 205 -7.10 3.62 -7.15
N LEU A 206 -5.93 2.99 -7.28
CA LEU A 206 -5.24 2.86 -8.57
C LEU A 206 -6.10 2.09 -9.58
N GLN A 207 -6.70 0.96 -9.18
CA GLN A 207 -7.59 0.19 -10.05
C GLN A 207 -8.83 1.00 -10.45
N ARG A 208 -9.41 1.76 -9.52
CA ARG A 208 -10.52 2.68 -9.83
C ARG A 208 -10.10 3.82 -10.75
N CYS A 209 -8.85 4.27 -10.70
CA CYS A 209 -8.31 5.23 -11.66
C CYS A 209 -8.18 4.62 -13.05
N LEU A 210 -7.73 3.37 -13.18
CA LEU A 210 -7.66 2.67 -14.46
C LEU A 210 -9.07 2.46 -15.08
N GLU A 211 -10.05 2.06 -14.26
CA GLU A 211 -11.45 1.97 -14.68
C GLU A 211 -12.01 3.33 -15.15
N ALA A 212 -11.71 4.40 -14.40
CA ALA A 212 -12.13 5.76 -14.75
C ALA A 212 -11.46 6.24 -16.05
N ALA A 213 -10.17 5.93 -16.24
CA ALA A 213 -9.44 6.23 -17.47
C ALA A 213 -10.05 5.52 -18.70
N GLN A 214 -10.44 4.25 -18.54
CA GLN A 214 -11.11 3.50 -19.58
C GLN A 214 -12.48 4.12 -19.95
N ALA A 215 -13.27 4.53 -18.94
CA ALA A 215 -14.55 5.19 -19.17
C ALA A 215 -14.39 6.55 -19.85
N LEU A 216 -13.37 7.33 -19.51
CA LEU A 216 -13.05 8.62 -20.15
C LEU A 216 -12.61 8.45 -21.60
N SER A 217 -11.83 7.40 -21.89
CA SER A 217 -11.38 7.10 -23.25
C SER A 217 -12.55 6.82 -24.22
N ALA A 218 -13.65 6.20 -23.72
CA ALA A 218 -14.85 6.00 -24.52
C ALA A 218 -15.51 7.34 -24.96
N ASP A 219 -15.23 8.43 -24.23
CA ASP A 219 -15.68 9.80 -24.55
C ASP A 219 -14.60 10.62 -25.27
N GLY A 220 -13.49 10.00 -25.69
CA GLY A 220 -12.38 10.65 -26.39
C GLY A 220 -11.45 11.47 -25.49
N ILE A 221 -11.47 11.23 -24.18
CA ILE A 221 -10.58 11.87 -23.19
C ILE A 221 -9.52 10.85 -22.76
N GLU A 222 -8.26 11.12 -23.11
CA GLU A 222 -7.16 10.23 -22.82
C GLU A 222 -6.36 10.71 -21.61
N VAL A 223 -6.42 9.96 -20.50
CA VAL A 223 -5.75 10.31 -19.25
C VAL A 223 -4.66 9.30 -18.90
N ALA A 224 -3.56 9.81 -18.38
CA ALA A 224 -2.48 9.00 -17.82
C ALA A 224 -2.86 8.49 -16.43
N VAL A 225 -2.29 7.34 -16.02
CA VAL A 225 -2.44 6.78 -14.67
C VAL A 225 -1.06 6.44 -14.12
N LEU A 226 -0.72 7.04 -12.97
CA LEU A 226 0.55 6.89 -12.26
C LEU A 226 0.32 6.17 -10.95
N GLU A 227 1.01 5.06 -10.73
CA GLU A 227 1.09 4.38 -9.44
C GLU A 227 2.21 4.98 -8.58
N VAL A 228 1.93 5.26 -7.30
CA VAL A 228 2.93 5.63 -6.29
C VAL A 228 2.84 4.61 -5.16
N ALA A 229 3.45 3.44 -5.33
CA ALA A 229 3.35 2.35 -4.37
C ALA A 229 4.07 2.63 -3.05
N THR A 230 5.26 3.25 -3.07
CA THR A 230 5.99 3.64 -1.86
C THR A 230 5.56 5.04 -1.41
N LEU A 231 4.90 5.08 -0.24
CA LEU A 231 4.34 6.30 0.35
C LEU A 231 5.34 7.00 1.29
N ALA A 232 6.26 6.23 1.90
CA ALA A 232 7.33 6.74 2.73
C ALA A 232 8.58 5.83 2.65
N PRO A 233 9.80 6.38 2.45
CA PRO A 233 10.01 7.76 2.02
C PRO A 233 9.45 7.99 0.61
N LEU A 234 8.77 9.12 0.41
CA LEU A 234 8.24 9.48 -0.91
C LEU A 234 9.40 9.89 -1.84
N ALA A 235 9.48 9.29 -3.01
CA ALA A 235 10.40 9.65 -4.07
C ALA A 235 9.91 10.94 -4.76
N VAL A 236 10.21 12.10 -4.13
CA VAL A 236 9.65 13.40 -4.53
C VAL A 236 10.13 13.82 -5.90
N ASP A 237 11.43 13.69 -6.17
CA ASP A 237 12.01 14.12 -7.45
C ASP A 237 11.44 13.30 -8.60
N GLU A 238 11.33 11.99 -8.43
CA GLU A 238 10.73 11.08 -9.42
C GLU A 238 9.23 11.34 -9.61
N LEU A 239 8.51 11.71 -8.55
CA LEU A 239 7.10 12.12 -8.65
C LEU A 239 6.96 13.42 -9.45
N LEU A 240 7.83 14.41 -9.21
CA LEU A 240 7.85 15.67 -9.94
C LEU A 240 8.17 15.44 -11.42
N ASP A 241 9.14 14.60 -11.72
CA ASP A 241 9.54 14.25 -13.09
C ASP A 241 8.43 13.50 -13.81
N ALA A 242 7.83 12.48 -13.18
CA ALA A 242 6.74 11.69 -13.77
C ALA A 242 5.50 12.54 -14.08
N THR A 243 5.22 13.56 -13.26
CA THR A 243 4.07 14.45 -13.44
C THR A 243 4.37 15.69 -14.29
N ALA A 244 5.63 15.93 -14.71
CA ALA A 244 6.09 17.19 -15.29
C ALA A 244 5.34 17.61 -16.58
N ARG A 245 4.92 16.64 -17.40
CA ARG A 245 4.26 16.88 -18.70
C ARG A 245 2.78 17.20 -18.60
N HIS A 246 2.17 17.08 -17.39
CA HIS A 246 0.75 17.25 -17.20
C HIS A 246 0.45 18.52 -16.40
N GLU A 247 -0.38 19.38 -16.97
CA GLU A 247 -0.89 20.61 -16.33
C GLU A 247 -2.10 20.35 -15.42
N ARG A 248 -2.72 19.16 -15.56
CA ARG A 248 -3.92 18.74 -14.82
C ARG A 248 -3.67 17.42 -14.13
N LEU A 249 -3.73 17.43 -12.81
CA LEU A 249 -3.48 16.26 -11.97
C LEU A 249 -4.65 16.00 -11.03
N VAL A 250 -5.06 14.75 -10.94
CA VAL A 250 -6.06 14.30 -9.97
C VAL A 250 -5.41 13.28 -9.05
N PHE A 251 -5.28 13.64 -7.77
CA PHE A 251 -4.77 12.76 -6.73
C PHE A 251 -5.94 12.05 -6.06
N VAL A 252 -5.92 10.72 -6.06
CA VAL A 252 -7.03 9.89 -5.58
C VAL A 252 -6.57 9.01 -4.43
N ASP A 253 -7.33 9.02 -3.33
CA ASP A 253 -6.97 8.32 -2.10
C ASP A 253 -8.24 7.80 -1.39
N GLU A 254 -8.17 6.59 -0.85
CA GLU A 254 -9.22 6.05 0.00
C GLU A 254 -9.17 6.61 1.42
N SER A 255 -8.06 7.21 1.83
CA SER A 255 -7.94 7.90 3.11
C SER A 255 -8.76 9.19 3.11
N ARG A 256 -8.98 9.73 4.29
CA ARG A 256 -9.56 11.09 4.46
C ARG A 256 -8.53 12.13 4.07
N ALA A 257 -8.99 13.30 3.56
CA ALA A 257 -8.09 14.33 3.04
C ALA A 257 -7.07 14.85 4.07
N ALA A 258 -7.44 14.86 5.35
CA ALA A 258 -6.57 15.35 6.41
C ALA A 258 -5.32 14.47 6.57
N GLY A 259 -4.17 14.96 6.09
CA GLY A 259 -2.87 14.28 6.20
C GLY A 259 -2.72 13.04 5.32
N SER A 260 -3.58 12.82 4.34
CA SER A 260 -3.49 11.65 3.46
C SER A 260 -2.22 11.65 2.61
N PRO A 261 -1.72 10.48 2.18
CA PRO A 261 -0.62 10.39 1.23
C PRO A 261 -0.85 11.20 -0.05
N ALA A 262 -2.05 11.16 -0.62
CA ALA A 262 -2.39 11.95 -1.80
C ALA A 262 -2.34 13.46 -1.54
N SER A 263 -2.74 13.92 -0.34
CA SER A 263 -2.60 15.33 0.06
C SER A 263 -1.13 15.74 0.13
N HIS A 264 -0.26 14.86 0.63
CA HIS A 264 1.18 15.12 0.68
C HIS A 264 1.78 15.20 -0.73
N MET A 265 1.47 14.24 -1.62
CA MET A 265 1.90 14.26 -3.03
C MET A 265 1.45 15.54 -3.73
N LEU A 266 0.18 15.92 -3.59
CA LEU A 266 -0.38 17.14 -4.15
C LEU A 266 0.38 18.38 -3.65
N ALA A 267 0.66 18.46 -2.34
CA ALA A 267 1.38 19.59 -1.76
C ALA A 267 2.79 19.73 -2.35
N ARG A 268 3.53 18.61 -2.52
CA ARG A 268 4.87 18.62 -3.12
C ARG A 268 4.84 19.10 -4.58
N VAL A 269 3.86 18.64 -5.37
CA VAL A 269 3.69 19.09 -6.76
C VAL A 269 3.29 20.57 -6.82
N ALA A 270 2.33 21.00 -6.00
CA ALA A 270 1.85 22.39 -5.98
C ALA A 270 2.95 23.38 -5.55
N GLU A 271 3.82 22.98 -4.60
CA GLU A 271 4.98 23.76 -4.17
C GLU A 271 6.00 23.94 -5.32
N ALA A 272 6.33 22.85 -6.00
CA ALA A 272 7.33 22.86 -7.08
C ALA A 272 6.79 23.50 -8.37
N ARG A 273 5.48 23.39 -8.64
CA ARG A 273 4.84 23.85 -9.88
C ARG A 273 3.50 24.57 -9.59
N PRO A 274 3.53 25.84 -9.12
CA PRO A 274 2.33 26.57 -8.67
C PRO A 274 1.25 26.76 -9.76
N GLY A 275 1.58 26.60 -11.04
CA GLY A 275 0.64 26.71 -12.16
C GLY A 275 -0.15 25.42 -12.47
N THR A 276 0.21 24.30 -11.85
CA THR A 276 -0.45 23.02 -12.09
C THR A 276 -1.85 22.99 -11.47
N ARG A 277 -2.84 22.58 -12.24
CA ARG A 277 -4.23 22.45 -11.79
C ARG A 277 -4.40 21.08 -11.12
N CYS A 278 -4.48 21.12 -9.79
CA CYS A 278 -4.61 19.90 -8.98
C CYS A 278 -6.03 19.73 -8.45
N ARG A 279 -6.49 18.48 -8.41
CA ARG A 279 -7.71 18.05 -7.73
C ARG A 279 -7.37 16.93 -6.75
N LEU A 280 -7.90 16.99 -5.53
CA LEU A 280 -7.81 15.93 -4.53
C LEU A 280 -9.17 15.26 -4.39
N LEU A 281 -9.19 13.94 -4.51
CA LEU A 281 -10.37 13.10 -4.28
C LEU A 281 -10.06 12.10 -3.17
N CYS A 282 -10.70 12.29 -2.04
CA CYS A 282 -10.57 11.43 -0.86
C CYS A 282 -11.93 10.94 -0.39
N THR A 283 -11.91 9.95 0.49
CA THR A 283 -13.08 9.53 1.26
C THR A 283 -13.62 10.70 2.09
N LEU A 284 -14.93 10.82 2.20
CA LEU A 284 -15.57 11.83 3.03
C LEU A 284 -15.21 11.61 4.51
N ASP A 285 -15.21 12.70 5.28
CA ASP A 285 -14.83 12.67 6.70
C ASP A 285 -15.98 12.12 7.56
N ALA A 286 -16.17 10.81 7.47
CA ALA A 286 -17.15 10.04 8.25
C ALA A 286 -16.61 8.63 8.55
N PRO A 287 -17.02 8.00 9.67
CA PRO A 287 -16.73 6.60 9.91
C PRO A 287 -17.33 5.69 8.82
N ALA A 288 -16.65 4.58 8.50
CA ALA A 288 -17.15 3.62 7.52
C ALA A 288 -18.45 2.97 8.00
N PRO A 289 -19.54 3.05 7.23
CA PRO A 289 -20.81 2.39 7.57
C PRO A 289 -20.73 0.88 7.26
N PHE A 290 -21.57 0.07 7.94
CA PHE A 290 -21.73 -1.33 7.59
C PHE A 290 -22.47 -1.54 6.26
N ALA A 291 -23.39 -0.63 5.93
CA ALA A 291 -24.19 -0.72 4.71
C ALA A 291 -23.35 -0.33 3.48
N THR A 292 -23.19 -1.27 2.56
CA THR A 292 -22.31 -1.11 1.38
C THR A 292 -22.72 0.05 0.47
N HIS A 293 -24.03 0.32 0.30
CA HIS A 293 -24.50 1.44 -0.52
C HIS A 293 -24.10 2.81 0.06
N LEU A 294 -24.06 2.96 1.40
CA LEU A 294 -23.57 4.18 2.04
C LEU A 294 -22.05 4.31 1.92
N LEU A 295 -21.36 3.20 1.87
CA LEU A 295 -19.92 3.18 1.70
C LEU A 295 -19.51 3.69 0.30
N ASP A 296 -20.26 3.29 -0.74
CA ASP A 296 -20.04 3.75 -2.13
C ASP A 296 -20.29 5.28 -2.29
N GLU A 297 -21.07 5.90 -1.39
CA GLU A 297 -21.20 7.36 -1.34
C GLU A 297 -20.01 8.06 -0.68
N LEU A 298 -19.31 7.37 0.22
CA LEU A 298 -18.18 7.93 0.97
C LEU A 298 -16.87 7.85 0.18
N VAL A 299 -16.57 6.69 -0.39
CA VAL A 299 -15.28 6.39 -1.04
C VAL A 299 -15.27 6.91 -2.49
N PRO A 300 -14.13 7.36 -3.05
CA PRO A 300 -14.06 7.69 -4.46
C PRO A 300 -14.37 6.47 -5.35
N THR A 301 -15.44 6.53 -6.13
CA THR A 301 -15.79 5.53 -7.15
C THR A 301 -15.15 5.87 -8.49
N SER A 302 -14.97 4.91 -9.38
CA SER A 302 -14.45 5.15 -10.74
C SER A 302 -15.31 6.17 -11.50
N ALA A 303 -16.64 6.14 -11.32
CA ALA A 303 -17.56 7.11 -11.92
C ALA A 303 -17.31 8.54 -11.38
N ARG A 304 -17.12 8.69 -10.05
CA ARG A 304 -16.80 9.99 -9.44
C ARG A 304 -15.44 10.50 -9.89
N ILE A 305 -14.43 9.63 -9.98
CA ILE A 305 -13.10 9.98 -10.47
C ILE A 305 -13.19 10.49 -11.92
N ALA A 306 -13.91 9.79 -12.81
CA ALA A 306 -14.11 10.21 -14.19
C ALA A 306 -14.84 11.56 -14.28
N ALA A 307 -15.91 11.77 -13.52
CA ALA A 307 -16.66 13.01 -13.52
C ALA A 307 -15.82 14.23 -13.07
N GLU A 308 -15.05 14.09 -11.98
CA GLU A 308 -14.21 15.17 -11.46
C GLU A 308 -13.00 15.45 -12.39
N THR A 309 -12.47 14.41 -13.05
CA THR A 309 -11.42 14.57 -14.07
C THR A 309 -11.94 15.33 -15.27
N ARG A 310 -13.11 14.96 -15.79
CA ARG A 310 -13.76 15.70 -16.90
C ARG A 310 -14.01 17.17 -16.53
N ALA A 311 -14.49 17.43 -15.31
CA ALA A 311 -14.71 18.79 -14.82
C ALA A 311 -13.41 19.60 -14.71
N LEU A 312 -12.27 18.96 -14.40
CA LEU A 312 -10.96 19.60 -14.35
C LEU A 312 -10.44 19.96 -15.76
N ILE A 313 -10.74 19.14 -16.77
CA ILE A 313 -10.32 19.35 -18.15
C ILE A 313 -11.13 20.47 -18.82
N THR A 314 -12.44 20.54 -18.56
CA THR A 314 -13.36 21.48 -19.22
C THR A 314 -13.39 22.88 -18.63
N ARG A 315 -12.80 23.09 -17.47
CA ARG A 315 -12.65 24.40 -16.83
C ARG A 315 -11.34 25.05 -17.21
#